data_e4310f70975af6857a3e87368fdf5c06
#
_entry.id   e4310f70975af6857a3e87368fdf5c06
#
_cell.length_a   1.000
_cell.length_b   1.000
_cell.length_c   1.000
_cell.angle_alpha   90.00
_cell.angle_beta   90.00
_cell.angle_gamma   90.00
#
_symmetry.space_group_name_H-M   'P 1'
#
loop_
_entity.id
_entity.type
_entity.pdbx_description
1 polymer ?
#
loop_
_entity_poly.entity_id
_entity_poly.type
_entity_poly.pdbx_seq_one_letter_code
_entity_poly.pdbx_strand_id
1 'polypeptide(L)'
;MTRWSLLAVPVVVLSAAGFSDGPRPLQQRPGRTVRVDMIVQGSRYLFRPNGIRIQPGDVVQFVNVSGGPHNVQFYPNRIPTGAREVLNRAMAQRMGDLASPMFTQPNQTYTINFTGAPAGTYDYFCLPHQALGMKGTIIVGQPGGPGSSINDGEPTPQQVPPASR
;
A
#
# COMPACT_ATOMS: atom_id res chain seq x y z
N MET A 1 55.92 -59.31 -40.70
CA MET A 1 54.52 -58.79 -40.82
C MET A 1 54.14 -58.29 -39.42
N THR A 2 54.37 -57.00 -39.15
CA THR A 2 54.18 -56.39 -37.80
C THR A 2 52.98 -55.48 -37.90
N ARG A 3 51.89 -55.87 -37.24
CA ARG A 3 50.66 -55.08 -37.16
C ARG A 3 50.77 -54.07 -35.95
N TRP A 4 50.77 -52.81 -36.26
CA TRP A 4 50.64 -51.77 -35.25
C TRP A 4 49.19 -51.46 -34.97
N SER A 5 48.76 -51.73 -33.74
CA SER A 5 47.44 -51.36 -33.26
C SER A 5 47.48 -49.91 -32.73
N LEU A 6 46.78 -49.03 -33.35
CA LEU A 6 46.57 -47.66 -32.88
C LEU A 6 45.47 -47.67 -31.80
N LEU A 7 45.85 -47.35 -30.58
CA LEU A 7 44.92 -47.12 -29.47
C LEU A 7 44.35 -45.70 -29.59
N ALA A 8 43.08 -45.60 -29.88
CA ALA A 8 42.36 -44.34 -29.87
C ALA A 8 41.97 -43.96 -28.42
N VAL A 9 42.47 -42.83 -27.93
CA VAL A 9 42.12 -42.28 -26.64
C VAL A 9 40.87 -41.38 -26.81
N PRO A 10 39.76 -41.63 -26.11
CA PRO A 10 38.60 -40.71 -26.20
C PRO A 10 38.89 -39.43 -25.43
N VAL A 11 38.81 -38.29 -26.13
CA VAL A 11 38.82 -36.96 -25.52
C VAL A 11 37.43 -36.68 -24.97
N VAL A 12 37.32 -36.67 -23.64
CA VAL A 12 36.09 -36.23 -22.95
C VAL A 12 36.12 -34.70 -22.90
N VAL A 13 35.26 -34.06 -23.71
CA VAL A 13 35.01 -32.60 -23.63
C VAL A 13 34.04 -32.35 -22.51
N LEU A 14 34.52 -31.87 -21.37
CA LEU A 14 33.68 -31.34 -20.30
C LEU A 14 33.14 -29.99 -20.75
N SER A 15 31.86 -29.95 -21.16
CA SER A 15 31.13 -28.70 -21.39
C SER A 15 30.79 -28.09 -20.03
N ALA A 16 31.51 -27.06 -19.61
CA ALA A 16 31.13 -26.23 -18.47
C ALA A 16 29.91 -25.38 -18.87
N ALA A 17 28.72 -25.81 -18.45
CA ALA A 17 27.52 -24.97 -18.52
C ALA A 17 27.70 -23.79 -17.55
N GLY A 18 28.11 -22.64 -18.08
CA GLY A 18 28.14 -21.39 -17.33
C GLY A 18 26.72 -20.96 -16.97
N PHE A 19 26.36 -21.05 -15.70
CA PHE A 19 25.17 -20.41 -15.18
C PHE A 19 25.41 -18.91 -15.21
N SER A 20 24.83 -18.22 -16.18
CA SER A 20 24.74 -16.76 -16.17
C SER A 20 23.71 -16.35 -15.13
N ASP A 21 24.17 -15.97 -13.93
CA ASP A 21 23.35 -15.25 -12.97
C ASP A 21 23.10 -13.83 -13.52
N GLY A 22 22.22 -13.72 -14.50
CA GLY A 22 21.65 -12.42 -14.89
C GLY A 22 20.81 -11.86 -13.74
N PRO A 23 20.71 -10.51 -13.64
CA PRO A 23 19.87 -9.90 -12.61
C PRO A 23 18.46 -10.47 -12.72
N ARG A 24 18.02 -11.16 -11.66
CA ARG A 24 16.67 -11.70 -11.56
C ARG A 24 15.68 -10.55 -11.66
N PRO A 25 14.71 -10.59 -12.58
CA PRO A 25 13.65 -9.58 -12.62
C PRO A 25 13.01 -9.51 -11.24
N LEU A 26 12.96 -8.31 -10.66
CA LEU A 26 12.25 -8.09 -9.39
C LEU A 26 10.80 -8.52 -9.62
N GLN A 27 10.45 -9.71 -9.14
CA GLN A 27 9.07 -10.19 -9.14
C GLN A 27 8.27 -9.23 -8.27
N GLN A 28 7.45 -8.40 -8.92
CA GLN A 28 6.50 -7.56 -8.22
C GLN A 28 5.53 -8.49 -7.47
N ARG A 29 5.56 -8.41 -6.16
CA ARG A 29 4.59 -9.08 -5.30
C ARG A 29 3.17 -8.64 -5.71
N PRO A 30 2.18 -9.55 -5.81
CA PRO A 30 0.79 -9.14 -5.96
C PRO A 30 0.41 -8.13 -4.88
N GLY A 31 -0.26 -7.03 -5.26
CA GLY A 31 -0.77 -6.05 -4.31
C GLY A 31 -1.80 -6.72 -3.39
N ARG A 32 -1.70 -6.46 -2.09
CA ARG A 32 -2.70 -6.93 -1.12
C ARG A 32 -3.73 -5.84 -0.89
N THR A 33 -4.91 -6.24 -0.36
CA THR A 33 -5.95 -5.30 0.07
C THR A 33 -5.87 -5.12 1.58
N VAL A 34 -5.75 -3.85 2.02
CA VAL A 34 -5.81 -3.46 3.42
C VAL A 34 -7.13 -2.76 3.68
N ARG A 35 -7.88 -3.23 4.66
CA ARG A 35 -9.20 -2.69 5.03
C ARG A 35 -9.06 -1.59 6.09
N VAL A 36 -9.84 -0.51 5.91
CA VAL A 36 -10.03 0.57 6.87
C VAL A 36 -11.53 0.81 7.06
N ASP A 37 -12.01 0.61 8.27
CA ASP A 37 -13.42 0.85 8.63
C ASP A 37 -13.65 2.32 8.98
N MET A 38 -14.74 2.87 8.52
CA MET A 38 -15.27 4.17 8.91
C MET A 38 -16.41 3.92 9.91
N ILE A 39 -16.22 4.35 11.16
CA ILE A 39 -17.08 3.97 12.27
C ILE A 39 -17.38 5.15 13.20
N VAL A 40 -18.49 5.02 13.92
CA VAL A 40 -18.73 5.76 15.17
C VAL A 40 -18.56 4.80 16.34
N GLN A 41 -17.82 5.23 17.36
CA GLN A 41 -17.67 4.50 18.63
C GLN A 41 -17.93 5.46 19.80
N GLY A 42 -19.07 5.30 20.46
CA GLY A 42 -19.57 6.32 21.37
C GLY A 42 -19.83 7.64 20.64
N SER A 43 -19.18 8.71 21.05
CA SER A 43 -19.25 10.04 20.40
C SER A 43 -18.09 10.28 19.40
N ARG A 44 -17.23 9.30 19.15
CA ARG A 44 -16.03 9.47 18.32
C ARG A 44 -16.23 8.89 16.94
N TYR A 45 -15.96 9.68 15.91
CA TYR A 45 -15.89 9.27 14.52
C TYR A 45 -14.45 8.87 14.18
N LEU A 46 -14.24 7.69 13.65
CA LEU A 46 -12.91 7.10 13.49
C LEU A 46 -12.75 6.38 12.15
N PHE A 47 -11.53 6.44 11.60
CA PHE A 47 -11.01 5.39 10.73
C PHE A 47 -10.38 4.30 11.61
N ARG A 48 -10.63 3.03 11.31
CA ARG A 48 -10.06 1.90 12.06
C ARG A 48 -9.50 0.86 11.11
N PRO A 49 -8.19 0.59 11.14
CA PRO A 49 -7.17 1.38 11.85
C PRO A 49 -7.05 2.79 11.27
N ASN A 50 -6.59 3.75 12.08
CA ASN A 50 -6.37 5.13 11.64
C ASN A 50 -4.98 5.39 11.06
N GLY A 51 -4.04 4.46 11.27
CA GLY A 51 -2.72 4.42 10.67
C GLY A 51 -2.45 3.05 10.06
N ILE A 52 -2.01 3.03 8.81
CA ILE A 52 -1.64 1.80 8.11
C ILE A 52 -0.33 1.96 7.36
N ARG A 53 0.37 0.85 7.16
CA ARG A 53 1.54 0.76 6.28
C ARG A 53 1.26 -0.18 5.13
N ILE A 54 1.56 0.27 3.94
CA ILE A 54 1.36 -0.45 2.68
C ILE A 54 2.60 -0.36 1.81
N GLN A 55 2.66 -1.21 0.78
CA GLN A 55 3.67 -1.14 -0.26
C GLN A 55 3.07 -0.52 -1.53
N PRO A 56 3.88 0.07 -2.42
CA PRO A 56 3.42 0.46 -3.75
C PRO A 56 2.76 -0.73 -4.46
N GLY A 57 1.58 -0.51 -5.01
CA GLY A 57 0.76 -1.57 -5.63
C GLY A 57 -0.26 -2.23 -4.71
N ASP A 58 -0.24 -1.94 -3.42
CA ASP A 58 -1.30 -2.35 -2.51
C ASP A 58 -2.59 -1.53 -2.75
N VAL A 59 -3.67 -2.07 -2.27
CA VAL A 59 -5.02 -1.50 -2.39
C VAL A 59 -5.54 -1.20 -0.98
N VAL A 60 -6.08 -0.01 -0.76
CA VAL A 60 -6.78 0.32 0.49
C VAL A 60 -8.28 0.33 0.22
N GLN A 61 -9.01 -0.48 0.99
CA GLN A 61 -10.46 -0.55 0.94
C GLN A 61 -11.04 0.12 2.18
N PHE A 62 -11.73 1.22 1.98
CA PHE A 62 -12.51 1.90 3.02
C PHE A 62 -13.93 1.34 3.04
N VAL A 63 -14.45 1.06 4.23
CA VAL A 63 -15.78 0.47 4.44
C VAL A 63 -16.58 1.35 5.38
N ASN A 64 -17.74 1.83 4.93
CA ASN A 64 -18.68 2.56 5.80
C ASN A 64 -19.40 1.56 6.70
N VAL A 65 -18.98 1.44 7.95
CA VAL A 65 -19.57 0.49 8.91
C VAL A 65 -20.69 1.14 9.70
N SER A 66 -20.47 2.34 10.22
CA SER A 66 -21.47 3.05 11.05
C SER A 66 -21.17 4.55 11.15
N GLY A 67 -22.19 5.36 11.47
CA GLY A 67 -22.03 6.79 11.78
C GLY A 67 -21.89 7.70 10.54
N GLY A 68 -22.25 7.21 9.35
CA GLY A 68 -22.22 8.03 8.14
C GLY A 68 -23.12 9.28 8.19
N PRO A 69 -22.96 10.22 7.21
CA PRO A 69 -22.17 10.04 5.98
C PRO A 69 -20.66 10.19 6.23
N HIS A 70 -19.87 9.41 5.50
CA HIS A 70 -18.41 9.48 5.52
C HIS A 70 -17.84 9.75 4.13
N ASN A 71 -16.60 10.21 4.06
CA ASN A 71 -15.78 10.18 2.85
C ASN A 71 -14.30 10.03 3.20
N VAL A 72 -13.47 9.90 2.17
CA VAL A 72 -12.01 9.91 2.28
C VAL A 72 -11.49 11.06 1.44
N GLN A 73 -10.80 12.00 2.08
CA GLN A 73 -10.19 13.14 1.41
C GLN A 73 -8.75 13.32 1.88
N PHE A 74 -7.81 13.37 0.95
CA PHE A 74 -6.40 13.61 1.29
C PHE A 74 -6.13 15.11 1.43
N TYR A 75 -5.20 15.45 2.35
CA TYR A 75 -4.68 16.81 2.45
C TYR A 75 -3.69 17.07 1.31
N PRO A 76 -3.91 18.06 0.43
CA PRO A 76 -3.05 18.31 -0.73
C PRO A 76 -1.59 18.63 -0.37
N ASN A 77 -1.37 19.21 0.81
CA ASN A 77 -0.05 19.59 1.32
C ASN A 77 0.56 18.57 2.31
N ARG A 78 -0.07 17.40 2.47
CA ARG A 78 0.37 16.32 3.36
C ARG A 78 0.40 14.98 2.64
N ILE A 79 0.75 15.01 1.38
CA ILE A 79 1.04 13.85 0.52
C ILE A 79 2.36 14.08 -0.19
N PRO A 80 3.09 13.05 -0.59
CA PRO A 80 4.34 13.19 -1.31
C PRO A 80 4.19 13.94 -2.64
N THR A 81 5.25 14.58 -3.08
CA THR A 81 5.32 15.20 -4.42
C THR A 81 4.98 14.16 -5.49
N GLY A 82 4.14 14.52 -6.45
CA GLY A 82 3.67 13.62 -7.53
C GLY A 82 2.55 12.65 -7.13
N ALA A 83 2.18 12.58 -5.86
CA ALA A 83 1.11 11.68 -5.39
C ALA A 83 -0.29 12.14 -5.82
N ARG A 84 -0.50 13.45 -6.00
CA ARG A 84 -1.81 14.02 -6.33
C ARG A 84 -2.41 13.43 -7.60
N GLU A 85 -1.62 13.38 -8.67
CA GLU A 85 -2.04 12.86 -9.96
C GLU A 85 -2.31 11.36 -9.89
N VAL A 86 -1.49 10.61 -9.14
CA VAL A 86 -1.67 9.17 -8.93
C VAL A 86 -2.95 8.90 -8.18
N LEU A 87 -3.19 9.58 -7.06
CA LEU A 87 -4.42 9.45 -6.27
C LEU A 87 -5.65 9.84 -7.08
N ASN A 88 -5.61 10.97 -7.78
CA ASN A 88 -6.74 11.43 -8.60
C ASN A 88 -7.10 10.44 -9.71
N ARG A 89 -6.14 9.71 -10.28
CA ARG A 89 -6.43 8.63 -11.24
C ARG A 89 -6.98 7.37 -10.57
N ALA A 90 -6.50 7.06 -9.35
CA ALA A 90 -6.91 5.88 -8.60
C ALA A 90 -8.28 6.02 -7.92
N MET A 91 -8.70 7.26 -7.64
CA MET A 91 -9.95 7.57 -6.95
C MET A 91 -11.10 7.70 -7.96
N ALA A 92 -11.97 6.69 -8.04
CA ALA A 92 -13.13 6.71 -8.92
C ALA A 92 -14.25 7.63 -8.39
N GLN A 93 -15.08 8.20 -9.29
CA GLN A 93 -16.28 8.97 -8.94
C GLN A 93 -16.04 10.09 -7.91
N ARG A 94 -14.89 10.74 -7.98
CA ARG A 94 -14.51 11.80 -7.05
C ARG A 94 -15.54 12.93 -7.01
N MET A 95 -15.85 13.43 -5.82
CA MET A 95 -16.64 14.64 -5.63
C MET A 95 -15.81 15.93 -5.76
N GLY A 96 -14.48 15.79 -5.82
CA GLY A 96 -13.54 16.90 -5.96
C GLY A 96 -12.10 16.40 -6.01
N ASP A 97 -11.16 17.34 -5.89
CA ASP A 97 -9.73 17.01 -5.85
C ASP A 97 -9.41 16.20 -4.62
N LEU A 98 -8.76 15.04 -4.81
CA LEU A 98 -8.35 14.12 -3.73
C LEU A 98 -9.51 13.69 -2.80
N ALA A 99 -10.77 13.76 -3.24
CA ALA A 99 -11.95 13.52 -2.42
C ALA A 99 -12.84 12.42 -3.03
N SER A 100 -13.08 11.35 -2.27
CA SER A 100 -14.04 10.30 -2.62
C SER A 100 -15.47 10.83 -2.60
N PRO A 101 -16.45 10.11 -3.18
CA PRO A 101 -17.86 10.40 -2.95
C PRO A 101 -18.23 10.20 -1.48
N MET A 102 -19.42 10.68 -1.10
CA MET A 102 -19.99 10.40 0.22
C MET A 102 -20.55 8.99 0.30
N PHE A 103 -20.26 8.30 1.40
CA PHE A 103 -20.83 7.00 1.75
C PHE A 103 -21.96 7.21 2.74
N THR A 104 -23.17 6.95 2.30
CA THR A 104 -24.40 7.20 3.11
C THR A 104 -25.05 5.90 3.61
N GLN A 105 -24.69 4.76 3.00
CA GLN A 105 -25.26 3.49 3.36
C GLN A 105 -24.23 2.61 4.09
N PRO A 106 -24.68 1.82 5.08
CA PRO A 106 -23.81 0.80 5.70
C PRO A 106 -23.24 -0.16 4.65
N ASN A 107 -22.02 -0.61 4.89
CA ASN A 107 -21.27 -1.54 4.03
C ASN A 107 -20.92 -1.01 2.63
N GLN A 108 -21.16 0.25 2.32
CA GLN A 108 -20.57 0.86 1.13
C GLN A 108 -19.05 0.80 1.24
N THR A 109 -18.41 0.45 0.13
CA THR A 109 -16.95 0.34 0.04
C THR A 109 -16.38 1.29 -0.98
N TYR A 110 -15.16 1.73 -0.73
CA TYR A 110 -14.38 2.53 -1.66
C TYR A 110 -12.94 2.06 -1.68
N THR A 111 -12.42 1.86 -2.87
CA THR A 111 -11.12 1.24 -3.05
C THR A 111 -10.17 2.20 -3.76
N ILE A 112 -8.97 2.36 -3.21
CA ILE A 112 -7.91 3.18 -3.79
C ILE A 112 -6.70 2.28 -4.03
N ASN A 113 -6.25 2.21 -5.28
CA ASN A 113 -5.06 1.46 -5.67
C ASN A 113 -3.83 2.37 -5.62
N PHE A 114 -2.80 1.96 -4.88
CA PHE A 114 -1.55 2.70 -4.70
C PHE A 114 -0.46 2.29 -5.69
N THR A 115 -0.81 1.71 -6.84
CA THR A 115 0.14 1.43 -7.92
C THR A 115 0.74 2.73 -8.45
N GLY A 116 2.07 2.82 -8.43
CA GLY A 116 2.80 4.01 -8.86
C GLY A 116 2.76 5.17 -7.85
N ALA A 117 2.18 4.96 -6.67
CA ALA A 117 2.19 5.96 -5.62
C ALA A 117 3.62 6.15 -5.07
N PRO A 118 4.13 7.39 -4.98
CA PRO A 118 5.41 7.67 -4.36
C PRO A 118 5.47 7.19 -2.90
N ALA A 119 6.64 6.74 -2.45
CA ALA A 119 6.85 6.41 -1.04
C ALA A 119 6.71 7.64 -0.16
N GLY A 120 6.10 7.49 1.02
CA GLY A 120 5.94 8.56 1.98
C GLY A 120 4.62 8.50 2.74
N THR A 121 4.29 9.60 3.40
CA THR A 121 3.12 9.73 4.26
C THR A 121 1.99 10.41 3.51
N TYR A 122 0.79 9.85 3.66
CA TYR A 122 -0.45 10.30 3.04
C TYR A 122 -1.48 10.53 4.15
N ASP A 123 -1.65 11.78 4.57
CA ASP A 123 -2.66 12.13 5.56
C ASP A 123 -4.02 12.37 4.90
N TYR A 124 -5.05 11.84 5.52
CA TYR A 124 -6.42 11.96 5.05
C TYR A 124 -7.42 12.21 6.20
N PHE A 125 -8.62 12.61 5.84
CA PHE A 125 -9.69 12.92 6.79
C PHE A 125 -11.06 12.61 6.18
N CYS A 126 -12.07 12.58 7.03
CA CYS A 126 -13.47 12.56 6.63
C CYS A 126 -14.01 13.99 6.69
N LEU A 127 -14.48 14.53 5.57
CA LEU A 127 -14.91 15.93 5.48
C LEU A 127 -15.99 16.30 6.51
N PRO A 128 -17.10 15.54 6.67
CA PRO A 128 -18.11 15.87 7.67
C PRO A 128 -17.61 15.82 9.12
N HIS A 129 -16.61 14.98 9.40
CA HIS A 129 -16.16 14.71 10.76
C HIS A 129 -14.72 15.16 11.06
N GLN A 130 -14.14 15.98 10.18
CA GLN A 130 -12.77 16.48 10.33
C GLN A 130 -12.58 17.26 11.65
N ALA A 131 -13.55 18.14 11.96
CA ALA A 131 -13.53 18.92 13.19
C ALA A 131 -13.68 18.03 14.45
N LEU A 132 -14.27 16.84 14.31
CA LEU A 132 -14.42 15.85 15.37
C LEU A 132 -13.21 14.89 15.47
N GLY A 133 -12.15 15.14 14.69
CA GLY A 133 -10.91 14.38 14.75
C GLY A 133 -10.89 13.12 13.90
N MET A 134 -11.84 12.90 12.98
CA MET A 134 -11.81 11.75 12.07
C MET A 134 -10.74 11.92 11.00
N LYS A 135 -9.54 11.45 11.31
CA LYS A 135 -8.33 11.56 10.48
C LYS A 135 -7.59 10.24 10.46
N GLY A 136 -6.80 10.03 9.43
CA GLY A 136 -5.96 8.85 9.30
C GLY A 136 -4.70 9.12 8.49
N THR A 137 -3.79 8.15 8.51
CA THR A 137 -2.51 8.21 7.83
C THR A 137 -2.20 6.89 7.13
N ILE A 138 -1.82 6.96 5.87
CA ILE A 138 -1.27 5.83 5.12
C ILE A 138 0.22 6.10 4.90
N ILE A 139 1.07 5.14 5.25
CA ILE A 139 2.50 5.19 4.96
C ILE A 139 2.77 4.20 3.83
N VAL A 140 3.22 4.70 2.68
CA VAL A 140 3.62 3.90 1.53
C VAL A 140 5.12 3.68 1.59
N GLY A 141 5.55 2.43 1.74
CA GLY A 141 6.97 2.04 1.76
C GLY A 141 7.42 1.45 0.43
N GLN A 142 8.73 1.52 0.16
CA GLN A 142 9.37 0.74 -0.91
C GLN A 142 9.73 -0.66 -0.41
N PRO A 143 9.79 -1.70 -1.28
CA PRO A 143 10.37 -2.98 -0.92
C PRO A 143 11.79 -2.76 -0.35
N GLY A 144 12.03 -3.22 0.90
CA GLY A 144 13.29 -2.97 1.61
C GLY A 144 13.48 -1.56 2.17
N GLY A 145 12.54 -0.63 1.92
CA GLY A 145 12.55 0.74 2.43
C GLY A 145 11.77 0.95 3.72
N PRO A 146 11.58 2.22 4.16
CA PRO A 146 10.76 2.54 5.33
C PRO A 146 9.36 1.95 5.19
N GLY A 147 8.89 1.22 6.19
CA GLY A 147 7.60 0.54 6.18
C GLY A 147 7.63 -0.92 5.71
N SER A 148 8.72 -1.40 5.11
CA SER A 148 8.81 -2.79 4.64
C SER A 148 8.95 -3.83 5.74
N SER A 149 9.42 -3.43 6.92
CA SER A 149 9.68 -4.31 8.07
C SER A 149 8.55 -4.34 9.10
N ILE A 150 7.44 -3.66 8.86
CA ILE A 150 6.33 -3.60 9.81
C ILE A 150 5.22 -4.54 9.36
N ASN A 151 4.71 -5.31 10.31
CA ASN A 151 3.57 -6.19 10.12
C ASN A 151 2.38 -5.36 9.67
N ASP A 152 1.97 -5.68 8.51
CA ASP A 152 0.95 -4.99 7.75
C ASP A 152 -0.41 -5.14 8.43
N GLY A 153 -1.04 -4.04 8.75
CA GLY A 153 -2.34 -4.01 9.42
C GLY A 153 -2.29 -3.72 10.93
N GLU A 154 -1.10 -3.65 11.52
CA GLU A 154 -0.99 -3.14 12.89
C GLU A 154 -1.26 -1.63 12.89
N PRO A 155 -2.26 -1.14 13.64
CA PRO A 155 -2.52 0.30 13.74
C PRO A 155 -1.31 0.98 14.37
N THR A 156 -0.83 2.06 13.74
CA THR A 156 0.17 2.91 14.39
C THR A 156 -0.44 3.42 15.69
N PRO A 157 0.21 3.22 16.86
CA PRO A 157 -0.32 3.75 18.10
C PRO A 157 -0.51 5.26 17.96
N GLN A 158 -1.76 5.73 18.05
CA GLN A 158 -1.97 7.16 18.26
C GLN A 158 -1.33 7.52 19.60
N GLN A 159 -0.42 8.46 19.60
CA GLN A 159 -0.08 9.16 20.81
C GLN A 159 -1.36 9.85 21.30
N VAL A 160 -2.01 9.22 22.28
CA VAL A 160 -3.07 9.87 23.04
C VAL A 160 -2.39 11.05 23.74
N PRO A 161 -2.79 12.30 23.46
CA PRO A 161 -2.26 13.42 24.24
C PRO A 161 -2.57 13.14 25.72
N PRO A 162 -1.63 13.42 26.64
CA PRO A 162 -1.87 13.21 28.07
C PRO A 162 -3.14 13.96 28.45
N ALA A 163 -4.03 13.28 29.17
CA ALA A 163 -5.21 13.90 29.73
C ALA A 163 -4.75 15.10 30.59
N SER A 164 -5.14 16.30 30.16
CA SER A 164 -4.96 17.50 31.00
C SER A 164 -5.73 17.31 32.31
N ARG A 165 -4.98 17.24 33.39
CA ARG A 165 -5.55 17.28 34.76
C ARG A 165 -6.09 18.66 35.06
#